data_b2f45bf24a6928f519fe88ea5747307f
#
_entry.id   b2f45bf24a6928f519fe88ea5747307f
#
_cell.length_a   1.000
_cell.length_b   1.000
_cell.length_c   1.000
_cell.angle_alpha   90.00
_cell.angle_beta   90.00
_cell.angle_gamma   90.00
#
_symmetry.space_group_name_H-M   'P 1'
#
loop_
_entity.id
_entity.type
_entity.pdbx_description
1 polymer ?
#
loop_
_entity_poly.entity_id
_entity_poly.type
_entity_poly.pdbx_seq_one_letter_code
_entity_poly.pdbx_strand_id
1 'polypeptide(L)'
;MSAQIQTNFSTLLPAQNLKSVVEGWLQDDMPSFDVGGLVVGNDEKKAQLLMKSSGVFAGKPFFELVFEILGCNVQWHEDVALEGVHQDITQKVCLATVTGPVHMILRGERTALNTLSRCSGVATLSREAADRAKSLGWNGWVAGTRKTTPGFRVVEKYGLLVGGVATHRLVCADIIRCA
;
A
#
# COMPACT_ATOMS: atom_id res chain seq x y z
N MET A 1 -28.84 -4.12 3.74
CA MET A 1 -27.44 -3.64 3.81
C MET A 1 -26.57 -4.84 4.22
N SER A 2 -25.95 -5.54 3.28
CA SER A 2 -25.00 -6.60 3.62
C SER A 2 -23.68 -5.94 4.02
N ALA A 3 -23.26 -6.14 5.26
CA ALA A 3 -21.94 -5.77 5.70
C ALA A 3 -20.93 -6.48 4.79
N GLN A 4 -20.23 -5.75 3.92
CA GLN A 4 -19.07 -6.27 3.22
C GLN A 4 -18.04 -6.62 4.30
N ILE A 5 -17.78 -7.89 4.49
CA ILE A 5 -16.69 -8.37 5.34
C ILE A 5 -15.41 -7.83 4.68
N GLN A 6 -14.84 -6.81 5.27
CA GLN A 6 -13.59 -6.23 4.83
C GLN A 6 -12.48 -7.24 5.11
N THR A 7 -12.06 -7.98 4.10
CA THR A 7 -11.03 -9.01 4.23
C THR A 7 -9.70 -8.31 4.48
N ASN A 8 -9.12 -8.53 5.65
CA ASN A 8 -7.80 -8.00 5.98
C ASN A 8 -6.72 -8.86 5.31
N PHE A 9 -6.22 -8.41 4.16
CA PHE A 9 -5.18 -9.11 3.41
C PHE A 9 -3.77 -8.95 4.03
N SER A 10 -3.58 -8.09 5.03
CA SER A 10 -2.27 -7.90 5.69
C SER A 10 -1.77 -9.20 6.34
N THR A 11 -2.67 -10.06 6.78
CA THR A 11 -2.34 -11.38 7.36
C THR A 11 -1.67 -12.35 6.37
N LEU A 12 -1.79 -12.09 5.06
CA LEU A 12 -1.14 -12.89 4.01
C LEU A 12 0.31 -12.45 3.76
N LEU A 13 0.73 -11.31 4.31
CA LEU A 13 2.08 -10.79 4.12
C LEU A 13 3.08 -11.56 5.01
N PRO A 14 4.22 -12.01 4.45
CA PRO A 14 5.24 -12.73 5.20
C PRO A 14 6.05 -11.73 6.08
N ALA A 15 5.61 -11.49 7.30
CA ALA A 15 6.09 -10.42 8.17
C ALA A 15 7.63 -10.34 8.28
N GLN A 16 8.32 -11.49 8.46
CA GLN A 16 9.79 -11.50 8.58
C GLN A 16 10.51 -11.08 7.31
N ASN A 17 10.04 -11.53 6.14
CA ASN A 17 10.65 -11.18 4.86
C ASN A 17 10.29 -9.75 4.44
N LEU A 18 9.10 -9.27 4.83
CA LEU A 18 8.64 -7.93 4.45
C LEU A 18 9.50 -6.85 5.09
N LYS A 19 9.88 -7.00 6.35
CA LYS A 19 10.75 -6.04 7.04
C LYS A 19 12.08 -5.87 6.31
N SER A 20 12.76 -6.97 5.98
CA SER A 20 14.03 -6.93 5.24
C SER A 20 13.89 -6.30 3.85
N VAL A 21 12.76 -6.52 3.17
CA VAL A 21 12.48 -5.90 1.87
C VAL A 21 12.31 -4.38 2.00
N VAL A 22 11.57 -3.91 3.01
CA VAL A 22 11.35 -2.47 3.26
C VAL A 22 12.65 -1.79 3.71
N GLU A 23 13.45 -2.44 4.55
CA GLU A 23 14.80 -1.96 4.93
C GLU A 23 15.67 -1.77 3.68
N GLY A 24 15.61 -2.73 2.73
CA GLY A 24 16.31 -2.62 1.45
C GLY A 24 15.85 -1.42 0.61
N TRP A 25 14.55 -1.13 0.55
CA TRP A 25 14.03 0.04 -0.15
C TRP A 25 14.47 1.37 0.50
N LEU A 26 14.49 1.42 1.83
CA LEU A 26 14.99 2.60 2.56
C LEU A 26 16.48 2.82 2.33
N GLN A 27 17.25 1.73 2.23
CA GLN A 27 18.68 1.80 1.92
C GLN A 27 18.94 2.23 0.47
N ASP A 28 18.12 1.76 -0.47
CA ASP A 28 18.22 2.12 -1.89
C ASP A 28 17.91 3.61 -2.11
N ASP A 29 16.88 4.12 -1.42
CA ASP A 29 16.50 5.55 -1.49
C ASP A 29 17.52 6.49 -0.83
N MET A 30 18.22 6.03 0.20
CA MET A 30 19.24 6.79 0.93
C MET A 30 20.50 5.96 1.19
N PRO A 31 21.36 5.77 0.17
CA PRO A 31 22.53 4.89 0.27
C PRO A 31 23.71 5.50 1.03
N SER A 32 23.68 6.79 1.37
CA SER A 32 24.80 7.51 1.99
C SER A 32 24.33 8.52 3.06
N PHE A 33 25.09 9.57 3.29
CA PHE A 33 24.82 10.56 4.33
C PHE A 33 23.49 11.31 4.16
N ASP A 34 22.70 11.38 5.23
CA ASP A 34 21.50 12.19 5.32
C ASP A 34 21.84 13.66 5.67
N VAL A 35 22.30 14.39 4.68
CA VAL A 35 22.61 15.83 4.84
C VAL A 35 21.35 16.63 5.14
N GLY A 36 20.22 16.26 4.55
CA GLY A 36 18.91 16.89 4.81
C GLY A 36 18.49 16.72 6.27
N GLY A 37 18.65 15.52 6.80
CA GLY A 37 18.38 15.22 8.21
C GLY A 37 19.21 16.05 9.18
N LEU A 38 20.48 16.27 8.85
CA LEU A 38 21.36 17.13 9.66
C LEU A 38 20.83 18.57 9.73
N VAL A 39 20.31 19.10 8.63
CA VAL A 39 19.81 20.48 8.55
C VAL A 39 18.51 20.67 9.32
N VAL A 40 17.56 19.71 9.20
CA VAL A 40 16.24 19.84 9.83
C VAL A 40 16.22 19.47 11.31
N GLY A 41 17.22 18.73 11.78
CA GLY A 41 17.36 18.34 13.18
C GLY A 41 16.48 17.18 13.61
N ASN A 42 16.32 17.03 14.94
CA ASN A 42 15.70 15.85 15.55
C ASN A 42 14.38 16.16 16.30
N ASP A 43 13.83 17.35 16.11
CA ASP A 43 12.57 17.72 16.76
C ASP A 43 11.44 16.77 16.38
N GLU A 44 10.56 16.46 17.33
CA GLU A 44 9.35 15.74 17.07
C GLU A 44 8.35 16.61 16.29
N LYS A 45 7.88 16.13 15.16
CA LYS A 45 6.93 16.83 14.29
C LYS A 45 5.80 15.89 13.84
N LYS A 46 4.78 16.49 13.23
CA LYS A 46 3.65 15.79 12.63
C LYS A 46 3.58 16.08 11.14
N ALA A 47 3.38 15.02 10.34
CA ALA A 47 3.08 15.11 8.92
C ALA A 47 1.74 14.46 8.62
N GLN A 48 1.09 14.89 7.55
CA GLN A 48 -0.22 14.36 7.12
C GLN A 48 -0.10 13.62 5.80
N LEU A 49 -0.68 12.43 5.74
CA LEU A 49 -0.89 11.70 4.49
C LEU A 49 -2.21 12.16 3.85
N LEU A 50 -2.13 12.75 2.66
CA LEU A 50 -3.28 13.28 1.95
C LEU A 50 -3.60 12.47 0.70
N MET A 51 -4.84 12.01 0.56
CA MET A 51 -5.39 11.51 -0.69
C MET A 51 -5.90 12.70 -1.53
N LYS A 52 -5.47 12.77 -2.78
CA LYS A 52 -5.72 13.93 -3.67
C LYS A 52 -6.48 13.57 -4.93
N SER A 53 -6.63 12.29 -5.23
CA SER A 53 -7.32 11.78 -6.41
C SER A 53 -8.20 10.60 -6.05
N SER A 54 -9.30 10.44 -6.77
CA SER A 54 -10.22 9.31 -6.62
C SER A 54 -9.55 7.98 -6.96
N GLY A 55 -10.00 6.91 -6.33
CA GLY A 55 -9.51 5.57 -6.56
C GLY A 55 -9.68 4.65 -5.35
N VAL A 56 -9.08 3.47 -5.43
CA VAL A 56 -9.05 2.49 -4.35
C VAL A 56 -7.79 2.67 -3.54
N PHE A 57 -7.94 3.04 -2.27
CA PHE A 57 -6.83 3.13 -1.34
C PHE A 57 -6.33 1.74 -0.96
N ALA A 58 -5.02 1.51 -1.03
CA ALA A 58 -4.36 0.25 -0.68
C ALA A 58 -2.89 0.45 -0.30
N GLY A 59 -2.38 -0.38 0.62
CA GLY A 59 -0.96 -0.39 0.98
C GLY A 59 -0.65 0.07 2.40
N LYS A 60 -1.64 0.16 3.29
CA LYS A 60 -1.46 0.48 4.71
C LYS A 60 -0.27 -0.26 5.34
N PRO A 61 -0.15 -1.61 5.22
CA PRO A 61 0.91 -2.36 5.90
C PRO A 61 2.32 -1.94 5.48
N PHE A 62 2.50 -1.54 4.24
CA PHE A 62 3.81 -1.10 3.74
C PHE A 62 4.16 0.28 4.26
N PHE A 63 3.18 1.19 4.25
CA PHE A 63 3.34 2.55 4.79
C PHE A 63 3.66 2.53 6.29
N GLU A 64 2.91 1.75 7.05
CA GLU A 64 3.15 1.56 8.49
C GLU A 64 4.54 1.03 8.76
N LEU A 65 4.95 -0.02 8.05
CA LEU A 65 6.23 -0.68 8.27
C LEU A 65 7.43 0.24 7.95
N VAL A 66 7.33 1.09 6.93
CA VAL A 66 8.35 2.10 6.64
C VAL A 66 8.56 3.00 7.86
N PHE A 67 7.50 3.53 8.43
CA PHE A 67 7.59 4.45 9.56
C PHE A 67 7.88 3.76 10.90
N GLU A 68 7.42 2.52 11.08
CA GLU A 68 7.79 1.69 12.23
C GLU A 68 9.31 1.44 12.28
N ILE A 69 9.93 1.07 11.14
CA ILE A 69 11.40 0.88 11.03
C ILE A 69 12.15 2.15 11.39
N LEU A 70 11.60 3.30 11.06
CA LEU A 70 12.20 4.63 11.33
C LEU A 70 11.84 5.19 12.72
N GLY A 71 11.13 4.44 13.56
CA GLY A 71 10.76 4.86 14.91
C GLY A 71 9.69 5.96 14.93
N CYS A 72 8.91 6.10 13.87
CA CYS A 72 7.78 7.02 13.79
C CYS A 72 6.46 6.29 14.04
N ASN A 73 5.46 6.99 14.55
CA ASN A 73 4.12 6.46 14.77
C ASN A 73 3.16 6.91 13.66
N VAL A 74 2.36 5.99 13.14
CA VAL A 74 1.31 6.26 12.15
C VAL A 74 -0.06 6.10 12.79
N GLN A 75 -0.85 7.16 12.78
CA GLN A 75 -2.23 7.15 13.24
C GLN A 75 -3.17 7.32 12.04
N TRP A 76 -3.92 6.27 11.71
CA TRP A 76 -4.91 6.29 10.64
C TRP A 76 -6.20 6.96 11.08
N HIS A 77 -6.84 7.67 10.17
CA HIS A 77 -8.21 8.16 10.30
C HIS A 77 -9.14 7.07 9.73
N GLU A 78 -9.56 6.15 10.59
CA GLU A 78 -10.20 4.88 10.20
C GLU A 78 -11.55 5.05 9.47
N ASP A 79 -12.21 6.17 9.63
CA ASP A 79 -13.45 6.55 8.94
C ASP A 79 -13.24 6.83 7.44
N VAL A 80 -12.03 7.25 7.05
CA VAL A 80 -11.67 7.61 5.66
C VAL A 80 -10.56 6.75 5.07
N ALA A 81 -9.68 6.18 5.89
CA ALA A 81 -8.57 5.33 5.45
C ALA A 81 -9.01 3.86 5.25
N LEU A 82 -10.06 3.64 4.45
CA LEU A 82 -10.66 2.34 4.18
C LEU A 82 -9.98 1.66 2.99
N GLU A 83 -9.14 0.64 3.23
CA GLU A 83 -8.54 -0.14 2.14
C GLU A 83 -9.59 -0.93 1.37
N GLY A 84 -9.42 -0.96 0.05
CA GLY A 84 -10.30 -1.72 -0.84
C GLY A 84 -11.64 -1.05 -1.13
N VAL A 85 -11.90 0.13 -0.60
CA VAL A 85 -13.08 0.93 -0.92
C VAL A 85 -12.69 1.99 -1.95
N HIS A 86 -13.44 2.08 -3.06
CA HIS A 86 -13.27 3.19 -4.00
C HIS A 86 -13.78 4.46 -3.36
N GLN A 87 -12.97 5.50 -3.40
CA GLN A 87 -13.30 6.81 -2.85
C GLN A 87 -13.35 7.85 -3.97
N ASP A 88 -14.45 8.61 -4.01
CA ASP A 88 -14.58 9.75 -4.91
C ASP A 88 -14.10 11.00 -4.19
N ILE A 89 -12.93 11.51 -4.60
CA ILE A 89 -12.25 12.63 -3.95
C ILE A 89 -12.51 13.91 -4.71
N THR A 90 -13.29 14.81 -4.13
CA THR A 90 -13.51 16.17 -4.63
C THR A 90 -12.61 17.21 -3.95
N GLN A 91 -12.16 16.90 -2.74
CA GLN A 91 -11.23 17.70 -1.94
C GLN A 91 -10.21 16.78 -1.29
N LYS A 92 -9.05 17.32 -0.91
CA LYS A 92 -8.00 16.56 -0.22
C LYS A 92 -8.53 15.96 1.08
N VAL A 93 -8.35 14.65 1.25
CA VAL A 93 -8.74 13.90 2.45
C VAL A 93 -7.48 13.48 3.20
N CYS A 94 -7.42 13.76 4.50
CA CYS A 94 -6.33 13.29 5.36
C CYS A 94 -6.60 11.84 5.76
N LEU A 95 -5.73 10.93 5.33
CA LEU A 95 -5.85 9.49 5.63
C LEU A 95 -5.14 9.11 6.93
N ALA A 96 -4.02 9.75 7.23
CA ALA A 96 -3.21 9.44 8.41
C ALA A 96 -2.39 10.65 8.88
N THR A 97 -2.00 10.59 10.15
CA THR A 97 -1.00 11.48 10.74
C THR A 97 0.22 10.65 11.15
N VAL A 98 1.39 11.07 10.68
CA VAL A 98 2.68 10.48 11.07
C VAL A 98 3.34 11.40 12.09
N THR A 99 3.77 10.85 13.22
CA THR A 99 4.45 11.58 14.30
C THR A 99 5.81 10.96 14.59
N GLY A 100 6.85 11.78 14.71
CA GLY A 100 8.19 11.32 15.03
C GLY A 100 9.27 12.40 14.78
N PRO A 101 10.56 12.04 14.89
CA PRO A 101 11.65 12.95 14.57
C PRO A 101 11.56 13.41 13.11
N VAL A 102 11.65 14.72 12.88
CA VAL A 102 11.41 15.30 11.55
C VAL A 102 12.31 14.71 10.46
N HIS A 103 13.57 14.45 10.75
CA HIS A 103 14.48 13.84 9.78
C HIS A 103 14.09 12.40 9.42
N MET A 104 13.53 11.63 10.36
CA MET A 104 13.03 10.28 10.11
C MET A 104 11.74 10.29 9.29
N ILE A 105 10.85 11.26 9.54
CA ILE A 105 9.65 11.46 8.70
C ILE A 105 10.06 11.74 7.26
N LEU A 106 11.00 12.67 7.03
CA LEU A 106 11.51 13.01 5.70
C LEU A 106 12.20 11.83 5.01
N ARG A 107 12.98 11.05 5.78
CA ARG A 107 13.66 9.85 5.27
C ARG A 107 12.68 8.78 4.79
N GLY A 108 11.55 8.61 5.46
CA GLY A 108 10.54 7.61 5.09
C GLY A 108 9.59 8.07 3.99
N GLU A 109 9.41 9.39 3.81
CA GLU A 109 8.36 9.98 2.98
C GLU A 109 8.31 9.38 1.58
N ARG A 110 9.42 9.42 0.84
CA ARG A 110 9.47 8.98 -0.57
C ARG A 110 9.18 7.49 -0.71
N THR A 111 9.85 6.66 0.08
CA THR A 111 9.65 5.20 0.07
C THR A 111 8.22 4.84 0.43
N ALA A 112 7.66 5.45 1.47
CA ALA A 112 6.27 5.22 1.90
C ALA A 112 5.26 5.65 0.82
N LEU A 113 5.42 6.85 0.24
CA LEU A 113 4.51 7.37 -0.78
C LEU A 113 4.60 6.60 -2.10
N ASN A 114 5.81 6.24 -2.56
CA ASN A 114 5.99 5.46 -3.78
C ASN A 114 5.33 4.08 -3.67
N THR A 115 5.49 3.42 -2.53
CA THR A 115 4.91 2.11 -2.26
C THR A 115 3.38 2.20 -2.19
N LEU A 116 2.86 3.16 -1.42
CA LEU A 116 1.42 3.36 -1.26
C LEU A 116 0.74 3.75 -2.57
N SER A 117 1.33 4.67 -3.34
CA SER A 117 0.78 5.12 -4.61
C SER A 117 0.75 4.01 -5.65
N ARG A 118 1.82 3.20 -5.73
CA ARG A 118 1.85 2.04 -6.62
C ARG A 118 0.79 1.02 -6.24
N CYS A 119 0.68 0.70 -4.96
CA CYS A 119 -0.30 -0.25 -4.45
C CYS A 119 -1.74 0.20 -4.76
N SER A 120 -2.06 1.46 -4.45
CA SER A 120 -3.38 2.06 -4.71
C SER A 120 -3.71 2.15 -6.20
N GLY A 121 -2.73 2.48 -7.05
CA GLY A 121 -2.91 2.51 -8.49
C GLY A 121 -3.22 1.13 -9.07
N VAL A 122 -2.52 0.08 -8.61
CA VAL A 122 -2.81 -1.31 -8.99
C VAL A 122 -4.19 -1.72 -8.50
N ALA A 123 -4.56 -1.38 -7.25
CA ALA A 123 -5.87 -1.71 -6.69
C ALA A 123 -7.01 -1.01 -7.45
N THR A 124 -6.84 0.23 -7.85
CA THR A 124 -7.83 1.00 -8.61
C THR A 124 -8.09 0.36 -9.97
N LEU A 125 -7.04 0.12 -10.77
CA LEU A 125 -7.18 -0.52 -12.09
C LEU A 125 -7.74 -1.94 -11.97
N SER A 126 -7.38 -2.66 -10.92
CA SER A 126 -7.90 -4.01 -10.65
C SER A 126 -9.41 -3.97 -10.37
N ARG A 127 -9.86 -3.01 -9.57
CA ARG A 127 -11.27 -2.81 -9.28
C ARG A 127 -12.04 -2.46 -10.54
N GLU A 128 -11.56 -1.54 -11.34
CA GLU A 128 -12.17 -1.16 -12.62
C GLU A 128 -12.31 -2.36 -13.56
N ALA A 129 -11.26 -3.18 -13.68
CA ALA A 129 -11.28 -4.38 -14.51
C ALA A 129 -12.30 -5.41 -14.00
N ALA A 130 -12.36 -5.66 -12.68
CA ALA A 130 -13.31 -6.58 -12.07
C ALA A 130 -14.76 -6.11 -12.26
N ASP A 131 -15.01 -4.83 -12.00
CA ASP A 131 -16.35 -4.24 -12.13
C ASP A 131 -16.82 -4.22 -13.60
N ARG A 132 -15.91 -3.93 -14.54
CA ARG A 132 -16.19 -3.99 -15.97
C ARG A 132 -16.54 -5.41 -16.41
N ALA A 133 -15.78 -6.41 -15.98
CA ALA A 133 -16.09 -7.81 -16.30
C ALA A 133 -17.47 -8.22 -15.78
N LYS A 134 -17.79 -7.89 -14.53
CA LYS A 134 -19.10 -8.14 -13.94
C LYS A 134 -20.24 -7.45 -14.68
N SER A 135 -20.06 -6.18 -15.06
CA SER A 135 -21.08 -5.41 -15.79
C SER A 135 -21.42 -6.00 -17.17
N LEU A 136 -20.50 -6.79 -17.74
CA LEU A 136 -20.70 -7.51 -19.00
C LEU A 136 -21.20 -8.97 -18.80
N GLY A 137 -21.63 -9.32 -17.58
CA GLY A 137 -22.15 -10.66 -17.26
C GLY A 137 -21.08 -11.72 -17.06
N TRP A 138 -19.81 -11.36 -16.92
CA TRP A 138 -18.76 -12.33 -16.64
C TRP A 138 -18.81 -12.81 -15.18
N ASN A 139 -18.98 -14.12 -14.98
CA ASN A 139 -19.07 -14.74 -13.66
C ASN A 139 -17.78 -15.40 -13.19
N GLY A 140 -16.70 -15.30 -13.97
CA GLY A 140 -15.38 -15.83 -13.61
C GLY A 140 -14.54 -14.83 -12.80
N TRP A 141 -13.28 -15.17 -12.61
CA TRP A 141 -12.31 -14.33 -11.91
C TRP A 141 -11.42 -13.58 -12.89
N VAL A 142 -11.27 -12.29 -12.68
CA VAL A 142 -10.19 -11.52 -13.29
C VAL A 142 -8.93 -11.80 -12.47
N ALA A 143 -7.84 -12.16 -13.12
CA ALA A 143 -6.58 -12.50 -12.46
C ALA A 143 -5.44 -11.61 -12.97
N GLY A 144 -4.58 -11.21 -12.04
CA GLY A 144 -3.34 -10.49 -12.37
C GLY A 144 -2.33 -11.37 -13.11
N THR A 145 -1.21 -10.77 -13.48
CA THR A 145 -0.12 -11.44 -14.21
C THR A 145 1.07 -11.74 -13.29
N ARG A 146 2.00 -12.60 -13.76
CA ARG A 146 3.31 -12.81 -13.13
C ARG A 146 4.36 -11.78 -13.57
N LYS A 147 4.06 -10.95 -14.55
CA LYS A 147 4.94 -9.88 -15.04
C LYS A 147 4.78 -8.68 -14.11
N THR A 148 5.56 -8.68 -13.04
CA THR A 148 5.59 -7.63 -12.02
C THR A 148 6.88 -6.84 -12.10
N THR A 149 6.87 -5.61 -11.59
CA THR A 149 8.08 -4.80 -11.45
C THR A 149 9.10 -5.54 -10.57
N PRO A 150 10.37 -5.67 -10.99
CA PRO A 150 11.41 -6.26 -10.16
C PRO A 150 11.47 -5.60 -8.77
N GLY A 151 11.56 -6.42 -7.72
CA GLY A 151 11.57 -5.94 -6.33
C GLY A 151 10.21 -5.51 -5.77
N PHE A 152 9.16 -5.30 -6.61
CA PHE A 152 7.88 -4.73 -6.18
C PHE A 152 6.70 -5.71 -6.22
N ARG A 153 6.99 -6.99 -6.47
CA ARG A 153 5.96 -8.04 -6.63
C ARG A 153 4.97 -8.12 -5.46
N VAL A 154 5.44 -8.01 -4.22
CA VAL A 154 4.59 -8.14 -3.04
C VAL A 154 3.57 -7.00 -2.97
N VAL A 155 3.98 -5.78 -3.26
CA VAL A 155 3.14 -4.58 -3.29
C VAL A 155 2.08 -4.68 -4.38
N GLU A 156 2.49 -5.04 -5.60
CA GLU A 156 1.57 -5.15 -6.74
C GLU A 156 0.56 -6.28 -6.53
N LYS A 157 0.98 -7.43 -6.00
CA LYS A 157 0.06 -8.53 -5.70
C LYS A 157 -0.91 -8.20 -4.56
N TYR A 158 -0.46 -7.47 -3.55
CA TYR A 158 -1.32 -6.97 -2.50
C TYR A 158 -2.39 -6.01 -3.08
N GLY A 159 -1.97 -5.07 -3.93
CA GLY A 159 -2.89 -4.18 -4.63
C GLY A 159 -3.94 -4.92 -5.49
N LEU A 160 -3.55 -6.01 -6.19
CA LEU A 160 -4.50 -6.85 -6.91
C LEU A 160 -5.58 -7.42 -5.99
N LEU A 161 -5.20 -7.99 -4.84
CA LEU A 161 -6.13 -8.57 -3.87
C LEU A 161 -7.07 -7.52 -3.29
N VAL A 162 -6.54 -6.38 -2.87
CA VAL A 162 -7.32 -5.26 -2.33
C VAL A 162 -8.28 -4.70 -3.39
N GLY A 163 -7.86 -4.66 -4.65
CA GLY A 163 -8.69 -4.28 -5.80
C GLY A 163 -9.79 -5.28 -6.15
N GLY A 164 -9.78 -6.48 -5.53
CA GLY A 164 -10.83 -7.50 -5.72
C GLY A 164 -10.61 -8.44 -6.90
N VAL A 165 -9.37 -8.55 -7.40
CA VAL A 165 -9.00 -9.54 -8.42
C VAL A 165 -8.09 -10.62 -7.83
N ALA A 166 -8.05 -11.78 -8.46
CA ALA A 166 -7.17 -12.87 -8.06
C ALA A 166 -5.72 -12.59 -8.46
N THR A 167 -4.77 -13.04 -7.67
CA THR A 167 -3.38 -13.12 -8.13
C THR A 167 -3.21 -14.35 -9.02
N HIS A 168 -2.33 -14.30 -10.01
CA HIS A 168 -2.04 -15.48 -10.84
C HIS A 168 -1.58 -16.65 -9.97
N ARG A 169 -0.68 -16.42 -9.04
CA ARG A 169 -0.28 -17.28 -7.92
C ARG A 169 0.66 -16.54 -6.98
N LEU A 170 0.53 -16.80 -5.69
CA LEU A 170 1.46 -16.32 -4.67
C LEU A 170 2.61 -17.32 -4.50
N VAL A 171 2.29 -18.60 -4.44
CA VAL A 171 3.23 -19.74 -4.32
C VAL A 171 2.82 -20.87 -5.26
N CYS A 172 3.68 -21.87 -5.47
CA CYS A 172 3.38 -23.01 -6.35
C CYS A 172 2.14 -23.83 -5.93
N ALA A 173 1.79 -23.81 -4.65
CA ALA A 173 0.62 -24.53 -4.12
C ALA A 173 -0.74 -23.95 -4.57
N ASP A 174 -0.78 -22.71 -5.06
CA ASP A 174 -2.04 -22.07 -5.49
C ASP A 174 -2.56 -22.57 -6.84
N ILE A 175 -1.82 -23.46 -7.51
CA ILE A 175 -2.21 -24.03 -8.82
C ILE A 175 -3.47 -24.92 -8.69
N ILE A 176 -3.75 -25.48 -7.51
CA ILE A 176 -4.79 -26.51 -7.31
C ILE A 176 -6.19 -25.90 -7.15
N ARG A 177 -6.34 -24.59 -6.96
CA ARG A 177 -7.65 -23.95 -6.71
C ARG A 177 -8.28 -23.25 -7.91
N CYS A 178 -7.65 -23.26 -9.07
CA CYS A 178 -8.18 -22.63 -10.30
C CYS A 178 -8.69 -23.65 -11.33
N ALA A 179 -8.94 -24.88 -10.92
CA ALA A 179 -9.58 -25.92 -11.76
C ALA A 179 -11.05 -26.13 -11.38
#